data_cc84534c732dbbe93cb11ddcd8faf44a
#
_entry.id   cc84534c732dbbe93cb11ddcd8faf44a
#
_cell.length_a   1.000
_cell.length_b   1.000
_cell.length_c   1.000
_cell.angle_alpha   90.00
_cell.angle_beta   90.00
_cell.angle_gamma   90.00
#
_symmetry.space_group_name_H-M   'P 1'
#
loop_
_entity.id
_entity.type
_entity.pdbx_description
1 polymer ?
#
loop_
_entity_poly.entity_id
_entity_poly.type
_entity_poly.pdbx_seq_one_letter_code
_entity_poly.pdbx_strand_id
1 'polypeptide(L)'
;MADRTATIKRDTLETRIEVTLNLDGTGKSELNTGVSFLEHMLDQVARHGMLDMRIQAEGDLHIDAHHTVEDVGITLGQAFAEAVGDKTGLRRYGHAYVPLDEALSRVVIDFSGRPGLEYGVEFPRARIGDFDVDLFAEFFQGFVNHAKVCLLYT
;
A
#
# COMPACT_ATOMS: atom_id res chain seq x y z
N MET A 1 -13.02 16.44 -14.94
CA MET A 1 -13.11 15.68 -13.66
C MET A 1 -12.06 16.28 -12.74
N ALA A 2 -12.30 16.36 -11.45
CA ALA A 2 -11.26 16.77 -10.51
C ALA A 2 -10.14 15.70 -10.54
N ASP A 3 -8.87 16.16 -10.43
CA ASP A 3 -7.74 15.24 -10.37
C ASP A 3 -7.85 14.37 -9.13
N ARG A 4 -7.68 13.06 -9.27
CA ARG A 4 -7.73 12.11 -8.16
C ARG A 4 -6.38 12.07 -7.44
N THR A 5 -6.12 13.15 -6.72
CA THR A 5 -4.86 13.36 -5.99
C THR A 5 -5.12 13.56 -4.50
N ALA A 6 -4.16 13.17 -3.67
CA ALA A 6 -4.20 13.40 -2.23
C ALA A 6 -2.79 13.57 -1.66
N THR A 7 -2.68 14.32 -0.58
CA THR A 7 -1.47 14.41 0.23
C THR A 7 -1.83 14.27 1.70
N ILE A 8 -1.38 13.18 2.32
CA ILE A 8 -1.63 12.86 3.73
C ILE A 8 -0.33 12.94 4.51
N LYS A 9 -0.42 13.53 5.69
CA LYS A 9 0.65 13.55 6.70
C LYS A 9 0.17 12.83 7.95
N ARG A 10 1.03 12.00 8.50
CA ARG A 10 0.80 11.27 9.75
C ARG A 10 2.05 11.37 10.62
N ASP A 11 1.89 11.94 11.80
CA ASP A 11 2.94 12.04 12.81
C ASP A 11 2.48 11.30 14.07
N THR A 12 3.27 10.35 14.52
CA THR A 12 3.10 9.62 15.78
C THR A 12 4.33 9.82 16.66
N LEU A 13 4.44 9.07 17.75
CA LEU A 13 5.65 9.04 18.56
C LEU A 13 6.76 8.21 17.90
N GLU A 14 6.38 7.24 17.07
CA GLU A 14 7.26 6.27 16.41
C GLU A 14 7.61 6.64 14.97
N THR A 15 6.70 7.35 14.27
CA THR A 15 6.85 7.61 12.84
C THR A 15 6.45 9.02 12.45
N ARG A 16 7.05 9.52 11.36
CA ARG A 16 6.63 10.72 10.64
C ARG A 16 6.56 10.41 9.16
N ILE A 17 5.35 10.49 8.59
CA ILE A 17 5.08 10.02 7.23
C ILE A 17 4.33 11.08 6.43
N GLU A 18 4.76 11.29 5.19
CA GLU A 18 4.03 12.06 4.17
C GLU A 18 3.85 11.20 2.92
N VAL A 19 2.62 11.04 2.47
CA VAL A 19 2.26 10.36 1.22
C VAL A 19 1.56 11.34 0.29
N THR A 20 2.08 11.48 -0.93
CA THR A 20 1.40 12.15 -2.05
C THR A 20 1.08 11.12 -3.11
N LEU A 21 -0.18 11.06 -3.54
CA LEU A 21 -0.71 10.09 -4.48
C LEU A 21 -1.46 10.78 -5.62
N ASN A 22 -1.24 10.32 -6.85
CA ASN A 22 -2.04 10.65 -8.00
C ASN A 22 -2.52 9.35 -8.68
N LEU A 23 -3.82 9.09 -8.65
CA LEU A 23 -4.43 7.89 -9.24
C LEU A 23 -4.50 7.95 -10.77
N ASP A 24 -4.34 9.13 -11.35
CA ASP A 24 -4.29 9.37 -12.80
C ASP A 24 -2.87 9.68 -13.27
N GLY A 25 -1.89 9.00 -12.65
CA GLY A 25 -0.48 9.21 -12.87
C GLY A 25 0.09 8.53 -14.12
N THR A 26 1.41 8.46 -14.16
CA THR A 26 2.20 7.89 -15.26
C THR A 26 3.13 6.76 -14.82
N GLY A 27 3.01 6.30 -13.58
CA GLY A 27 3.82 5.23 -13.00
C GLY A 27 5.14 5.71 -12.39
N LYS A 28 5.19 6.96 -11.93
CA LYS A 28 6.38 7.52 -11.28
C LYS A 28 6.33 7.33 -9.77
N SER A 29 7.47 6.97 -9.19
CA SER A 29 7.62 6.86 -7.74
C SER A 29 8.81 7.64 -7.22
N GLU A 30 8.66 8.21 -6.03
CA GLU A 30 9.73 8.78 -5.21
C GLU A 30 9.53 8.26 -3.79
N LEU A 31 10.34 7.27 -3.39
CA LEU A 31 10.14 6.50 -2.17
C LEU A 31 11.38 6.61 -1.28
N ASN A 32 11.17 7.00 -0.04
CA ASN A 32 12.21 7.09 0.97
C ASN A 32 11.60 6.72 2.33
N THR A 33 11.62 5.45 2.66
CA THR A 33 11.05 4.90 3.89
C THR A 33 12.12 4.32 4.82
N GLY A 34 13.33 4.12 4.31
CA GLY A 34 14.38 3.38 5.00
C GLY A 34 14.21 1.86 4.98
N VAL A 35 13.12 1.35 4.36
CA VAL A 35 12.83 -0.08 4.22
C VAL A 35 12.89 -0.44 2.73
N SER A 36 14.08 -0.78 2.25
CA SER A 36 14.38 -0.91 0.81
C SER A 36 13.48 -1.91 0.09
N PHE A 37 13.10 -3.01 0.74
CA PHE A 37 12.22 -4.00 0.12
C PHE A 37 10.79 -3.47 -0.03
N LEU A 38 10.27 -2.73 0.96
CA LEU A 38 8.97 -2.06 0.85
C LEU A 38 8.97 -1.04 -0.29
N GLU A 39 10.04 -0.23 -0.40
CA GLU A 39 10.18 0.75 -1.49
C GLU A 39 10.16 0.05 -2.86
N HIS A 40 10.88 -1.07 -3.00
CA HIS A 40 10.88 -1.85 -4.23
C HIS A 40 9.47 -2.34 -4.58
N MET A 41 8.71 -2.85 -3.62
CA MET A 41 7.34 -3.33 -3.85
C MET A 41 6.38 -2.19 -4.21
N LEU A 42 6.47 -1.05 -3.52
CA LEU A 42 5.65 0.12 -3.81
C LEU A 42 5.98 0.75 -5.17
N ASP A 43 7.25 0.72 -5.60
CA ASP A 43 7.63 1.10 -6.97
C ASP A 43 6.94 0.22 -8.02
N GLN A 44 6.83 -1.11 -7.79
CA GLN A 44 6.09 -1.98 -8.68
C GLN A 44 4.59 -1.64 -8.72
N VAL A 45 4.00 -1.31 -7.56
CA VAL A 45 2.60 -0.86 -7.51
C VAL A 45 2.40 0.43 -8.29
N ALA A 46 3.27 1.42 -8.11
CA ALA A 46 3.19 2.68 -8.85
C ALA A 46 3.33 2.45 -10.36
N ARG A 47 4.37 1.73 -10.77
CA ARG A 47 4.72 1.48 -12.17
C ARG A 47 3.65 0.69 -12.92
N HIS A 48 3.21 -0.42 -12.36
CA HIS A 48 2.23 -1.32 -13.02
C HIS A 48 0.80 -0.83 -12.87
N GLY A 49 0.50 -0.10 -11.79
CA GLY A 49 -0.79 0.55 -11.57
C GLY A 49 -0.96 1.89 -12.29
N MET A 50 0.11 2.42 -12.91
CA MET A 50 0.15 3.74 -13.54
C MET A 50 -0.24 4.86 -12.56
N LEU A 51 0.15 4.71 -11.28
CA LEU A 51 -0.02 5.72 -10.23
C LEU A 51 1.24 6.56 -10.12
N ASP A 52 1.13 7.84 -9.78
CA ASP A 52 2.29 8.58 -9.29
C ASP A 52 2.25 8.60 -7.76
N MET A 53 3.37 8.23 -7.12
CA MET A 53 3.44 8.03 -5.68
C MET A 53 4.72 8.63 -5.12
N ARG A 54 4.58 9.52 -4.12
CA ARG A 54 5.71 10.01 -3.34
C ARG A 54 5.47 9.66 -1.88
N ILE A 55 6.43 8.97 -1.26
CA ILE A 55 6.39 8.58 0.15
C ILE A 55 7.69 9.00 0.81
N GLN A 56 7.59 9.79 1.87
CA GLN A 56 8.68 10.11 2.78
C GLN A 56 8.30 9.62 4.16
N ALA A 57 9.12 8.75 4.74
CA ALA A 57 8.87 8.21 6.07
C ALA A 57 10.17 8.22 6.89
N GLU A 58 10.05 8.68 8.12
CA GLU A 58 11.05 8.54 9.17
C GLU A 58 10.41 7.73 10.30
N GLY A 59 10.98 6.60 10.66
CA GLY A 59 10.47 5.74 11.72
C GLY A 59 11.58 5.25 12.64
N ASP A 60 11.19 4.55 13.69
CA ASP A 60 12.06 3.98 14.72
C ASP A 60 12.75 2.68 14.29
N LEU A 61 13.31 2.67 13.06
CA LEU A 61 13.97 1.51 12.41
C LEU A 61 15.11 0.90 13.25
N HIS A 62 15.60 1.62 14.27
CA HIS A 62 16.57 1.08 15.21
C HIS A 62 15.97 -0.01 16.13
N ILE A 63 14.65 -0.07 16.25
CA ILE A 63 13.90 -1.14 16.91
C ILE A 63 13.64 -2.25 15.90
N ASP A 64 12.79 -1.97 14.91
CA ASP A 64 12.48 -2.81 13.76
C ASP A 64 11.71 -2.01 12.67
N ALA A 65 11.23 -2.67 11.62
CA ALA A 65 10.49 -2.02 10.56
C ALA A 65 8.96 -2.02 10.75
N HIS A 66 8.44 -2.60 11.84
CA HIS A 66 7.00 -2.82 12.04
C HIS A 66 6.21 -1.51 11.96
N HIS A 67 6.50 -0.57 12.85
CA HIS A 67 5.76 0.70 12.90
C HIS A 67 5.84 1.47 11.58
N THR A 68 7.01 1.47 10.93
CA THR A 68 7.17 2.15 9.63
C THR A 68 6.33 1.50 8.55
N VAL A 69 6.33 0.17 8.43
CA VAL A 69 5.59 -0.56 7.39
C VAL A 69 4.07 -0.43 7.61
N GLU A 70 3.60 -0.62 8.84
CA GLU A 70 2.19 -0.46 9.20
C GLU A 70 1.70 0.96 8.92
N ASP A 71 2.41 1.97 9.42
CA ASP A 71 2.03 3.38 9.29
C ASP A 71 2.11 3.89 7.85
N VAL A 72 3.02 3.38 7.02
CA VAL A 72 3.00 3.63 5.56
C VAL A 72 1.73 3.03 4.95
N GLY A 73 1.33 1.82 5.32
CA GLY A 73 0.08 1.20 4.89
C GLY A 73 -1.15 2.04 5.28
N ILE A 74 -1.20 2.50 6.53
CA ILE A 74 -2.26 3.38 7.06
C ILE A 74 -2.34 4.68 6.24
N THR A 75 -1.21 5.38 6.11
CA THR A 75 -1.16 6.70 5.45
C THR A 75 -1.48 6.60 3.96
N LEU A 76 -0.98 5.55 3.30
CA LEU A 76 -1.32 5.26 1.90
C LEU A 76 -2.81 4.93 1.74
N GLY A 77 -3.39 4.15 2.66
CA GLY A 77 -4.83 3.87 2.69
C GLY A 77 -5.68 5.14 2.80
N GLN A 78 -5.28 6.07 3.67
CA GLN A 78 -5.91 7.39 3.80
C GLN A 78 -5.80 8.19 2.50
N ALA A 79 -4.62 8.20 1.86
CA ALA A 79 -4.41 8.89 0.59
C ALA A 79 -5.30 8.31 -0.53
N PHE A 80 -5.45 6.99 -0.59
CA PHE A 80 -6.39 6.35 -1.53
C PHE A 80 -7.83 6.75 -1.25
N ALA A 81 -8.28 6.73 0.01
CA ALA A 81 -9.64 7.12 0.37
C ALA A 81 -9.95 8.58 -0.02
N GLU A 82 -9.00 9.49 0.22
CA GLU A 82 -9.15 10.91 -0.14
C GLU A 82 -9.13 11.12 -1.66
N ALA A 83 -8.18 10.51 -2.38
CA ALA A 83 -8.06 10.64 -3.83
C ALA A 83 -9.27 10.05 -4.59
N VAL A 84 -9.86 8.97 -4.09
CA VAL A 84 -11.09 8.35 -4.65
C VAL A 84 -12.33 9.22 -4.37
N GLY A 85 -12.34 9.96 -3.27
CA GLY A 85 -13.45 10.85 -2.92
C GLY A 85 -14.78 10.13 -2.70
N ASP A 86 -15.84 10.67 -3.27
CA ASP A 86 -17.23 10.16 -3.13
C ASP A 86 -17.51 8.88 -3.95
N LYS A 87 -16.51 8.40 -4.69
CA LYS A 87 -16.58 7.21 -5.56
C LYS A 87 -17.53 7.34 -6.76
N THR A 88 -18.01 8.54 -7.07
CA THR A 88 -18.88 8.77 -8.24
C THR A 88 -18.10 8.42 -9.52
N GLY A 89 -18.65 7.52 -10.33
CA GLY A 89 -18.03 7.06 -11.57
C GLY A 89 -16.87 6.08 -11.40
N LEU A 90 -16.53 5.68 -10.15
CA LEU A 90 -15.50 4.70 -9.90
C LEU A 90 -15.95 3.30 -10.35
N ARG A 91 -15.06 2.57 -11.04
CA ARG A 91 -15.19 1.13 -11.20
C ARG A 91 -14.88 0.47 -9.86
N ARG A 92 -15.91 0.04 -9.14
CA ARG A 92 -15.84 -0.41 -7.76
C ARG A 92 -14.91 -1.62 -7.54
N TYR A 93 -14.94 -2.60 -8.46
CA TYR A 93 -14.18 -3.85 -8.35
C TYR A 93 -13.00 -3.87 -9.30
N GLY A 94 -11.87 -4.39 -8.81
CA GLY A 94 -10.70 -4.68 -9.63
C GLY A 94 -10.05 -5.98 -9.22
N HIS A 95 -9.37 -6.64 -10.16
CA HIS A 95 -8.59 -7.83 -9.89
C HIS A 95 -7.40 -7.93 -10.83
N ALA A 96 -6.38 -8.64 -10.38
CA ALA A 96 -5.24 -8.99 -11.20
C ALA A 96 -4.75 -10.41 -10.86
N TYR A 97 -4.27 -11.10 -11.88
CA TYR A 97 -3.52 -12.35 -11.79
C TYR A 97 -2.13 -12.07 -12.33
N VAL A 98 -1.11 -12.22 -11.50
CA VAL A 98 0.27 -11.91 -11.87
C VAL A 98 1.13 -13.16 -11.69
N PRO A 99 1.60 -13.78 -12.79
CA PRO A 99 2.52 -14.90 -12.73
C PRO A 99 3.96 -14.41 -12.58
N LEU A 100 4.75 -15.18 -11.86
CA LEU A 100 6.21 -15.07 -11.82
C LEU A 100 6.78 -16.48 -11.64
N ASP A 101 7.43 -16.99 -12.69
CA ASP A 101 7.88 -18.39 -12.78
C ASP A 101 6.75 -19.37 -12.40
N GLU A 102 6.92 -20.18 -11.36
CA GLU A 102 5.92 -21.12 -10.85
C GLU A 102 4.89 -20.47 -9.90
N ALA A 103 5.09 -19.22 -9.50
CA ALA A 103 4.19 -18.54 -8.58
C ALA A 103 3.06 -17.81 -9.33
N LEU A 104 1.87 -17.81 -8.74
CA LEU A 104 0.73 -17.03 -9.22
C LEU A 104 0.14 -16.24 -8.06
N SER A 105 0.22 -14.91 -8.15
CA SER A 105 -0.48 -14.01 -7.24
C SER A 105 -1.85 -13.65 -7.80
N ARG A 106 -2.88 -13.70 -6.95
CA ARG A 106 -4.23 -13.23 -7.26
C ARG A 106 -4.65 -12.20 -6.24
N VAL A 107 -5.02 -11.03 -6.72
CA VAL A 107 -5.53 -9.94 -5.88
C VAL A 107 -6.89 -9.49 -6.40
N VAL A 108 -7.85 -9.34 -5.49
CA VAL A 108 -9.17 -8.75 -5.76
C VAL A 108 -9.40 -7.64 -4.78
N ILE A 109 -9.86 -6.47 -5.27
CA ILE A 109 -10.16 -5.32 -4.42
C ILE A 109 -11.57 -4.81 -4.67
N ASP A 110 -12.28 -4.45 -3.60
CA ASP A 110 -13.60 -3.83 -3.64
C ASP A 110 -13.62 -2.53 -2.83
N PHE A 111 -13.83 -1.41 -3.49
CA PHE A 111 -13.99 -0.09 -2.88
C PHE A 111 -15.38 0.08 -2.23
N SER A 112 -15.78 -0.91 -1.45
CA SER A 112 -17.13 -1.00 -0.83
C SER A 112 -17.41 0.06 0.23
N GLY A 113 -16.39 0.70 0.80
CA GLY A 113 -16.51 1.54 2.00
C GLY A 113 -16.45 0.74 3.31
N ARG A 114 -16.32 -0.57 3.25
CA ARG A 114 -16.17 -1.47 4.41
C ARG A 114 -14.80 -2.13 4.35
N PRO A 115 -13.95 -1.94 5.38
CA PRO A 115 -12.65 -2.60 5.44
C PRO A 115 -12.80 -4.12 5.60
N GLY A 116 -11.90 -4.86 4.98
CA GLY A 116 -11.78 -6.31 5.12
C GLY A 116 -10.52 -6.80 4.43
N LEU A 117 -9.79 -7.68 5.10
CA LEU A 117 -8.61 -8.34 4.55
C LEU A 117 -8.80 -9.85 4.61
N GLU A 118 -8.74 -10.50 3.46
CA GLU A 118 -8.56 -11.94 3.34
C GLU A 118 -7.16 -12.19 2.79
N TYR A 119 -6.24 -12.63 3.65
CA TYR A 119 -4.82 -12.79 3.34
C TYR A 119 -4.45 -14.25 3.39
N GLY A 120 -4.58 -14.94 2.26
CA GLY A 120 -4.31 -16.36 2.10
C GLY A 120 -2.93 -16.67 1.52
N VAL A 121 -1.89 -15.89 1.92
CA VAL A 121 -0.52 -16.06 1.44
C VAL A 121 0.31 -16.73 2.51
N GLU A 122 0.99 -17.82 2.14
CA GLU A 122 1.94 -18.53 3.01
C GLU A 122 3.36 -18.38 2.44
N PHE A 123 4.30 -17.99 3.28
CA PHE A 123 5.71 -17.91 2.91
C PHE A 123 6.50 -19.09 3.45
N PRO A 124 7.36 -19.75 2.65
CA PRO A 124 8.20 -20.87 3.10
C PRO A 124 9.37 -20.43 3.99
N ARG A 125 9.54 -19.13 4.18
CA ARG A 125 10.61 -18.54 5.01
C ARG A 125 10.12 -17.27 5.69
N ALA A 126 10.70 -16.95 6.85
CA ALA A 126 10.30 -15.80 7.66
C ALA A 126 10.80 -14.44 7.11
N ARG A 127 11.83 -14.44 6.24
CA ARG A 127 12.46 -13.19 5.76
C ARG A 127 12.83 -13.25 4.28
N ILE A 128 12.80 -12.07 3.66
CA ILE A 128 13.34 -11.78 2.33
C ILE A 128 14.40 -10.68 2.52
N GLY A 129 15.69 -11.06 2.50
CA GLY A 129 16.75 -10.17 2.95
C GLY A 129 16.52 -9.81 4.43
N ASP A 130 16.46 -8.52 4.72
CA ASP A 130 16.21 -8.00 6.08
C ASP A 130 14.72 -7.76 6.36
N PHE A 131 13.84 -7.99 5.37
CA PHE A 131 12.40 -7.76 5.48
C PHE A 131 11.71 -9.00 6.06
N ASP A 132 10.99 -8.83 7.18
CA ASP A 132 10.15 -9.85 7.79
C ASP A 132 8.85 -10.00 7.00
N VAL A 133 8.51 -11.21 6.57
CA VAL A 133 7.34 -11.44 5.71
C VAL A 133 6.00 -11.21 6.40
N ASP A 134 5.95 -11.27 7.73
CA ASP A 134 4.72 -10.98 8.48
C ASP A 134 4.30 -9.51 8.34
N LEU A 135 5.25 -8.61 8.02
CA LEU A 135 4.97 -7.20 7.80
C LEU A 135 4.08 -6.94 6.57
N PHE A 136 3.96 -7.86 5.63
CA PHE A 136 3.00 -7.73 4.54
C PHE A 136 1.56 -7.69 5.05
N ALA A 137 1.23 -8.56 6.01
CA ALA A 137 -0.11 -8.58 6.60
C ALA A 137 -0.41 -7.27 7.34
N GLU A 138 0.55 -6.74 8.10
CA GLU A 138 0.42 -5.47 8.81
C GLU A 138 0.21 -4.31 7.82
N PHE A 139 1.02 -4.24 6.75
CA PHE A 139 0.85 -3.25 5.70
C PHE A 139 -0.55 -3.29 5.08
N PHE A 140 -1.01 -4.48 4.66
CA PHE A 140 -2.32 -4.62 4.03
C PHE A 140 -3.46 -4.36 5.01
N GLN A 141 -3.34 -4.75 6.28
CA GLN A 141 -4.35 -4.46 7.30
C GLN A 141 -4.48 -2.95 7.55
N GLY A 142 -3.34 -2.25 7.69
CA GLY A 142 -3.29 -0.79 7.78
C GLY A 142 -3.95 -0.12 6.56
N PHE A 143 -3.59 -0.58 5.37
CA PHE A 143 -4.13 -0.07 4.12
C PHE A 143 -5.65 -0.26 4.00
N VAL A 144 -6.17 -1.49 4.14
CA VAL A 144 -7.60 -1.76 3.92
C VAL A 144 -8.49 -1.04 4.92
N ASN A 145 -8.03 -0.92 6.18
CA ASN A 145 -8.78 -0.23 7.24
C ASN A 145 -8.97 1.25 6.90
N HIS A 146 -7.97 1.90 6.31
CA HIS A 146 -7.97 3.33 6.07
C HIS A 146 -8.40 3.71 4.65
N ALA A 147 -8.16 2.86 3.67
CA ALA A 147 -8.76 2.99 2.33
C ALA A 147 -10.25 2.63 2.30
N LYS A 148 -10.76 1.97 3.36
CA LYS A 148 -12.13 1.47 3.47
C LYS A 148 -12.50 0.55 2.30
N VAL A 149 -11.63 -0.41 2.05
CA VAL A 149 -11.76 -1.40 0.98
C VAL A 149 -11.73 -2.80 1.53
N CYS A 150 -12.31 -3.74 0.78
CA CYS A 150 -12.08 -5.16 0.98
C CYS A 150 -11.02 -5.64 -0.01
N LEU A 151 -10.03 -6.36 0.49
CA LEU A 151 -8.92 -6.90 -0.29
C LEU A 151 -8.78 -8.40 -0.02
N LEU A 152 -8.74 -9.18 -1.10
CA LEU A 152 -8.42 -10.60 -1.07
C LEU A 152 -7.10 -10.81 -1.80
N TYR A 153 -6.14 -11.41 -1.13
CA TYR A 153 -4.82 -11.75 -1.68
C TYR A 153 -4.50 -13.24 -1.44
N THR A 154 -4.31 -13.97 -2.52
CA THR A 154 -3.99 -15.40 -2.49
C THR A 154 -2.96 -15.76 -3.57
#